data_019257b91e7b1ff68a3b0bb275a83b79
#
_entry.id   019257b91e7b1ff68a3b0bb275a83b79
#
_cell.length_a   1.000
_cell.length_b   1.000
_cell.length_c   1.000
_cell.angle_alpha   90.00
_cell.angle_beta   90.00
_cell.angle_gamma   90.00
#
_symmetry.space_group_name_H-M   'P 1'
#
loop_
_entity.id
_entity.type
_entity.pdbx_description
1 polymer ?
#
loop_
_entity_poly.entity_id
_entity_poly.type
_entity_poly.pdbx_seq_one_letter_code
_entity_poly.pdbx_strand_id
1 'polypeptide(L)'
;WQICITLKETEAFNILKKDAYHFCERFVNDRLTRIQKQIKELEAALTSETKSSAGDKHETGRAMIQLEREKLGQQLAELEKTQQLLSKVPKERKAQTVGLGSLVITNTFIYYIAISAGEFKIEPKSVYCISAATPIGKLVFGKAVGDVFSFNGNSLTIVSIH
;
A
#
# COMPACT_ATOMS: atom_id res chain seq x y z
N TRP A 1 -24.62 -29.17 3.30
CA TRP A 1 -23.17 -29.48 3.38
C TRP A 1 -22.32 -28.47 2.60
N GLN A 2 -22.54 -28.36 1.32
CA GLN A 2 -21.82 -27.42 0.47
C GLN A 2 -22.06 -25.96 0.86
N ILE A 3 -23.28 -25.61 1.29
CA ILE A 3 -23.62 -24.26 1.74
C ILE A 3 -22.83 -23.87 3.00
N CYS A 4 -22.67 -24.78 3.96
CA CYS A 4 -21.91 -24.51 5.19
C CYS A 4 -20.42 -24.33 4.93
N ILE A 5 -19.84 -25.12 4.02
CA ILE A 5 -18.43 -24.98 3.62
C ILE A 5 -18.21 -23.66 2.91
N THR A 6 -19.07 -23.30 1.98
CA THR A 6 -19.01 -22.05 1.21
C THR A 6 -19.13 -20.82 2.11
N LEU A 7 -20.00 -20.86 3.12
CA LEU A 7 -20.16 -19.77 4.10
C LEU A 7 -18.91 -19.59 4.97
N LYS A 8 -18.32 -20.69 5.44
CA LYS A 8 -17.06 -20.64 6.21
C LYS A 8 -15.89 -20.11 5.39
N GLU A 9 -15.79 -20.52 4.13
CA GLU A 9 -14.77 -20.02 3.22
C GLU A 9 -14.94 -18.53 2.95
N THR A 10 -16.16 -18.08 2.69
CA THR A 10 -16.48 -16.66 2.47
C THR A 10 -16.14 -15.83 3.72
N GLU A 11 -16.46 -16.32 4.90
CA GLU A 11 -16.14 -15.66 6.15
C GLU A 11 -14.60 -15.56 6.37
N ALA A 12 -13.88 -16.64 6.08
CA ALA A 12 -12.42 -16.66 6.15
C ALA A 12 -11.79 -15.64 5.19
N PHE A 13 -12.29 -15.52 3.96
CA PHE A 13 -11.83 -14.52 3.00
C PHE A 13 -12.17 -13.09 3.41
N ASN A 14 -13.32 -12.88 4.03
CA ASN A 14 -13.70 -11.57 4.57
C ASN A 14 -12.75 -11.15 5.70
N ILE A 15 -12.38 -12.06 6.58
CA ILE A 15 -11.40 -11.81 7.65
C ILE A 15 -10.03 -11.49 7.05
N LEU A 16 -9.58 -12.28 6.08
CA LEU A 16 -8.31 -12.05 5.39
C LEU A 16 -8.27 -10.69 4.71
N LYS A 17 -9.36 -10.28 4.08
CA LYS A 17 -9.51 -8.98 3.44
C LYS A 17 -9.41 -7.83 4.45
N LYS A 18 -10.05 -7.96 5.60
CA LYS A 18 -9.94 -6.98 6.69
C LYS A 18 -8.51 -6.88 7.21
N ASP A 19 -7.85 -8.01 7.40
CA ASP A 19 -6.47 -8.07 7.87
C ASP A 19 -5.51 -7.41 6.85
N ALA A 20 -5.72 -7.65 5.57
CA ALA A 20 -4.95 -7.01 4.51
C ALA A 20 -5.16 -5.49 4.49
N TYR A 21 -6.39 -5.02 4.69
CA TYR A 21 -6.70 -3.59 4.81
C TYR A 21 -5.96 -2.96 5.99
N HIS A 22 -6.00 -3.58 7.15
CA HIS A 22 -5.28 -3.10 8.34
C HIS A 22 -3.77 -3.13 8.16
N PHE A 23 -3.24 -4.11 7.44
CA PHE A 23 -1.83 -4.13 7.06
C PHE A 23 -1.47 -2.90 6.22
N CYS A 24 -2.30 -2.54 5.26
CA CYS A 24 -2.13 -1.34 4.44
C CYS A 24 -2.19 -0.07 5.29
N GLU A 25 -3.11 0.00 6.23
CA GLU A 25 -3.22 1.14 7.16
C GLU A 25 -1.94 1.32 7.99
N ARG A 26 -1.46 0.25 8.60
CA ARG A 26 -0.20 0.27 9.37
C ARG A 26 0.99 0.69 8.52
N PHE A 27 1.07 0.18 7.30
CA PHE A 27 2.12 0.54 6.35
C PHE A 27 2.17 2.05 6.11
N VAL A 28 1.02 2.67 5.86
CA VAL A 28 0.91 4.11 5.62
C VAL A 28 1.21 4.89 6.91
N ASN A 29 0.62 4.51 8.01
CA ASN A 29 0.74 5.23 9.29
C ASN A 29 2.18 5.20 9.82
N ASP A 30 2.86 4.07 9.73
CA ASP A 30 4.26 3.95 10.14
C ASP A 30 5.16 4.87 9.32
N ARG A 31 4.93 4.95 8.01
CA ARG A 31 5.68 5.84 7.13
C ARG A 31 5.39 7.31 7.39
N LEU A 32 4.12 7.66 7.61
CA LEU A 32 3.72 9.02 7.97
C LEU A 32 4.42 9.48 9.24
N THR A 33 4.37 8.67 10.28
CA THR A 33 5.01 8.96 11.57
C THR A 33 6.50 9.18 11.39
N ARG A 34 7.16 8.33 10.62
CA ARG A 34 8.60 8.43 10.36
C ARG A 34 8.97 9.71 9.63
N ILE A 35 8.26 10.03 8.56
CA ILE A 35 8.51 11.24 7.76
C ILE A 35 8.24 12.49 8.58
N GLN A 36 7.15 12.54 9.34
CA GLN A 36 6.81 13.67 10.19
C GLN A 36 7.88 13.90 11.26
N LYS A 37 8.41 12.83 11.84
CA LYS A 37 9.52 12.91 12.79
C LYS A 37 10.79 13.49 12.15
N GLN A 38 11.15 13.01 10.96
CA GLN A 38 12.31 13.50 10.22
C GLN A 38 12.17 14.98 9.87
N ILE A 39 10.98 15.42 9.47
CA ILE A 39 10.69 16.83 9.18
C ILE A 39 10.91 17.69 10.42
N LYS A 40 10.38 17.26 11.59
CA LYS A 40 10.57 17.98 12.85
C LYS A 40 12.05 18.09 13.24
N GLU A 41 12.81 17.02 13.06
CA GLU A 41 14.25 17.00 13.33
C GLU A 41 15.01 17.98 12.42
N LEU A 42 14.64 18.05 11.14
CA LEU A 42 15.24 19.00 10.21
C LEU A 42 14.85 20.45 10.53
N GLU A 43 13.64 20.70 10.90
CA GLU A 43 13.17 22.03 11.31
C GLU A 43 13.91 22.51 12.57
N ALA A 44 14.14 21.62 13.54
CA ALA A 44 14.93 21.90 14.72
C ALA A 44 16.40 22.20 14.35
N ALA A 45 16.98 21.43 13.45
CA ALA A 45 18.35 21.66 12.94
C ALA A 45 18.47 23.00 12.21
N LEU A 46 17.47 23.35 11.40
CA LEU A 46 17.43 24.65 10.71
C LEU A 46 17.38 25.82 11.69
N THR A 47 16.59 25.69 12.75
CA THR A 47 16.49 26.70 13.81
C THR A 47 17.84 26.86 14.54
N SER A 48 18.52 25.74 14.85
CA SER A 48 19.84 25.72 15.46
C SER A 48 20.87 26.42 14.58
N GLU A 49 20.88 26.11 13.26
CA GLU A 49 21.74 26.74 12.28
C GLU A 49 21.50 28.27 12.17
N THR A 50 20.24 28.70 12.25
CA THR A 50 19.86 30.10 12.19
C THR A 50 20.37 30.90 13.39
N LYS A 51 20.54 30.28 14.56
CA LYS A 51 21.10 30.90 15.77
C LYS A 51 22.60 30.97 15.80
N SER A 52 23.30 30.24 14.92
CA SER A 52 24.77 30.28 14.82
C SER A 52 25.21 31.53 14.07
N SER A 53 26.36 32.10 14.47
CA SER A 53 26.94 33.30 13.85
C SER A 53 28.06 32.97 12.85
N ALA A 54 28.26 31.74 12.46
CA ALA A 54 29.29 31.30 11.53
C ALA A 54 28.95 31.65 10.07
N GLY A 55 29.90 32.07 9.24
CA GLY A 55 29.69 32.55 7.89
C GLY A 55 29.32 31.52 6.82
N ASP A 56 30.08 31.39 5.74
CA ASP A 56 29.74 30.59 4.53
C ASP A 56 29.38 29.14 4.79
N LYS A 57 30.03 28.48 5.74
CA LYS A 57 29.71 27.10 6.13
C LYS A 57 28.29 26.96 6.69
N HIS A 58 27.85 27.99 7.37
CA HIS A 58 26.50 28.05 7.95
C HIS A 58 25.42 28.13 6.85
N GLU A 59 25.63 28.97 5.83
CA GLU A 59 24.74 29.11 4.70
C GLU A 59 24.62 27.81 3.89
N THR A 60 25.74 27.12 3.67
CA THR A 60 25.75 25.82 2.97
C THR A 60 24.98 24.75 3.73
N GLY A 61 25.20 24.63 5.05
CA GLY A 61 24.48 23.69 5.90
C GLY A 61 23.00 23.95 5.90
N ARG A 62 22.61 25.22 5.97
CA ARG A 62 21.20 25.64 5.93
C ARG A 62 20.53 25.29 4.60
N ALA A 63 21.23 25.52 3.48
CA ALA A 63 20.73 25.18 2.14
C ALA A 63 20.51 23.67 1.99
N MET A 64 21.43 22.85 2.49
CA MET A 64 21.30 21.39 2.47
C MET A 64 20.11 20.90 3.30
N ILE A 65 19.89 21.49 4.48
CA ILE A 65 18.74 21.17 5.35
C ILE A 65 17.43 21.52 4.64
N GLN A 66 17.37 22.68 3.99
CA GLN A 66 16.19 23.09 3.22
C GLN A 66 15.88 22.15 2.06
N LEU A 67 16.91 21.71 1.31
CA LEU A 67 16.75 20.72 0.26
C LEU A 67 16.19 19.40 0.77
N GLU A 68 16.73 18.91 1.87
CA GLU A 68 16.26 17.68 2.50
C GLU A 68 14.81 17.83 2.99
N ARG A 69 14.47 19.00 3.55
CA ARG A 69 13.11 19.32 3.99
C ARG A 69 12.12 19.30 2.82
N GLU A 70 12.50 19.87 1.67
CA GLU A 70 11.67 19.85 0.45
C GLU A 70 11.45 18.41 -0.05
N LYS A 71 12.50 17.60 -0.06
CA LYS A 71 12.43 16.19 -0.46
C LYS A 71 11.48 15.40 0.43
N LEU A 72 11.57 15.57 1.74
CA LEU A 72 10.67 14.93 2.69
C LEU A 72 9.24 15.43 2.55
N GLY A 73 9.06 16.73 2.25
CA GLY A 73 7.75 17.30 1.96
C GLY A 73 7.08 16.68 0.75
N GLN A 74 7.85 16.40 -0.31
CA GLN A 74 7.35 15.70 -1.49
C GLN A 74 6.96 14.25 -1.16
N GLN A 75 7.78 13.55 -0.39
CA GLN A 75 7.49 12.19 0.07
C GLN A 75 6.22 12.15 0.94
N LEU A 76 6.06 13.15 1.81
CA LEU A 76 4.85 13.29 2.64
C LEU A 76 3.61 13.48 1.77
N ALA A 77 3.67 14.36 0.78
CA ALA A 77 2.56 14.62 -0.14
C ALA A 77 2.14 13.36 -0.90
N GLU A 78 3.10 12.57 -1.40
CA GLU A 78 2.83 11.30 -2.07
C GLU A 78 2.19 10.29 -1.12
N LEU A 79 2.66 10.22 0.11
CA LEU A 79 2.12 9.31 1.11
C LEU A 79 0.70 9.71 1.55
N GLU A 80 0.41 11.00 1.63
CA GLU A 80 -0.93 11.52 1.91
C GLU A 80 -1.91 11.15 0.78
N LYS A 81 -1.48 11.19 -0.47
CA LYS A 81 -2.27 10.71 -1.61
C LYS A 81 -2.57 9.22 -1.48
N THR A 82 -1.58 8.44 -1.09
CA THR A 82 -1.75 7.00 -0.83
C THR A 82 -2.74 6.75 0.30
N GLN A 83 -2.69 7.54 1.36
CA GLN A 83 -3.62 7.47 2.47
C GLN A 83 -5.06 7.79 2.02
N GLN A 84 -5.23 8.81 1.18
CA GLN A 84 -6.53 9.17 0.62
C GLN A 84 -7.08 8.05 -0.27
N LEU A 85 -6.24 7.43 -1.08
CA LEU A 85 -6.63 6.29 -1.92
C LEU A 85 -7.09 5.13 -1.05
N LEU A 86 -6.36 4.82 0.01
CA LEU A 86 -6.72 3.75 0.94
C LEU A 86 -8.07 4.03 1.63
N SER A 87 -8.34 5.28 2.00
CA SER A 87 -9.62 5.66 2.62
C SER A 87 -10.82 5.46 1.71
N LYS A 88 -10.61 5.43 0.40
CA LYS A 88 -11.64 5.21 -0.62
C LYS A 88 -11.83 3.74 -0.97
N VAL A 89 -10.96 2.85 -0.48
CA VAL A 89 -11.07 1.42 -0.76
C VAL A 89 -12.31 0.86 -0.08
N PRO A 90 -13.25 0.23 -0.82
CA PRO A 90 -14.43 -0.38 -0.23
C PRO A 90 -14.05 -1.54 0.69
N LYS A 91 -14.60 -1.55 1.90
CA LYS A 91 -14.39 -2.66 2.85
C LYS A 91 -15.20 -3.89 2.47
N GLU A 92 -16.35 -3.66 1.88
CA GLU A 92 -17.23 -4.70 1.37
C GLU A 92 -17.50 -4.44 -0.11
N ARG A 93 -17.23 -5.44 -0.92
CA ARG A 93 -17.45 -5.35 -2.34
C ARG A 93 -18.07 -6.66 -2.85
N LYS A 94 -19.23 -6.55 -3.49
CA LYS A 94 -19.88 -7.67 -4.16
C LYS A 94 -19.82 -7.42 -5.66
N ALA A 95 -18.71 -7.74 -6.29
CA ALA A 95 -18.57 -7.63 -7.72
C ALA A 95 -17.97 -8.92 -8.29
N GLN A 96 -18.33 -9.22 -9.52
CA GLN A 96 -17.84 -10.41 -10.22
C GLN A 96 -16.52 -10.18 -10.94
N THR A 97 -16.08 -8.93 -10.99
CA THR A 97 -14.81 -8.53 -11.62
C THR A 97 -13.88 -7.90 -10.61
N VAL A 98 -12.58 -7.99 -10.88
CA VAL A 98 -11.54 -7.40 -10.04
C VAL A 98 -11.62 -5.88 -10.11
N GLY A 99 -11.62 -5.24 -8.97
CA GLY A 99 -11.60 -3.79 -8.83
C GLY A 99 -10.97 -3.37 -7.51
N LEU A 100 -11.07 -2.09 -7.20
CA LEU A 100 -10.53 -1.54 -5.95
C LEU A 100 -11.20 -2.21 -4.74
N GLY A 101 -10.39 -2.72 -3.82
CA GLY A 101 -10.84 -3.44 -2.63
C GLY A 101 -11.09 -4.94 -2.84
N SER A 102 -10.84 -5.47 -4.03
CA SER A 102 -10.99 -6.89 -4.31
C SER A 102 -9.84 -7.72 -3.73
N LEU A 103 -10.19 -8.85 -3.14
CA LEU A 103 -9.25 -9.92 -2.80
C LEU A 103 -9.31 -10.96 -3.92
N VAL A 104 -8.22 -11.13 -4.63
CA VAL A 104 -8.12 -11.99 -5.82
C VAL A 104 -7.33 -13.23 -5.47
N ILE A 105 -7.98 -14.38 -5.54
CA ILE A 105 -7.34 -15.67 -5.32
C ILE A 105 -6.99 -16.26 -6.67
N THR A 106 -5.70 -16.48 -6.91
CA THR A 106 -5.22 -17.19 -8.11
C THR A 106 -4.73 -18.59 -7.74
N ASN A 107 -4.39 -19.36 -8.75
CA ASN A 107 -3.83 -20.71 -8.55
C ASN A 107 -2.49 -20.69 -7.80
N THR A 108 -1.79 -19.56 -7.74
CA THR A 108 -0.45 -19.45 -7.11
C THR A 108 -0.39 -18.39 -6.01
N PHE A 109 -0.93 -17.20 -6.27
CA PHE A 109 -0.80 -16.04 -5.40
C PHE A 109 -2.16 -15.47 -5.00
N ILE A 110 -2.18 -14.74 -3.88
CA ILE A 110 -3.34 -13.97 -3.43
C ILE A 110 -2.97 -12.49 -3.53
N TYR A 111 -3.84 -11.70 -4.18
CA TYR A 111 -3.64 -10.26 -4.35
C TYR A 111 -4.77 -9.49 -3.70
N TYR A 112 -4.43 -8.39 -3.04
CA TYR A 112 -5.39 -7.43 -2.53
C TYR A 112 -5.19 -6.09 -3.25
N ILE A 113 -6.23 -5.61 -3.92
CA ILE A 113 -6.17 -4.42 -4.77
C ILE A 113 -6.51 -3.18 -3.94
N ALA A 114 -5.51 -2.50 -3.46
CA ALA A 114 -5.64 -1.27 -2.68
C ALA A 114 -4.46 -0.34 -2.93
N ILE A 115 -3.43 -0.43 -2.13
CA ILE A 115 -2.18 0.32 -2.27
C ILE A 115 -1.00 -0.64 -2.37
N SER A 116 0.12 -0.15 -2.86
CA SER A 116 1.36 -0.93 -2.93
C SER A 116 2.04 -0.98 -1.56
N ALA A 117 1.60 -1.90 -0.71
CA ALA A 117 2.11 -2.10 0.64
C ALA A 117 3.03 -3.31 0.78
N GLY A 118 3.15 -4.12 -0.27
CA GLY A 118 4.00 -5.29 -0.30
C GLY A 118 3.33 -6.56 0.19
N GLU A 119 4.13 -7.50 0.66
CA GLU A 119 3.68 -8.82 1.06
C GLU A 119 3.19 -8.82 2.52
N PHE A 120 1.96 -9.24 2.70
CA PHE A 120 1.37 -9.51 4.01
C PHE A 120 1.42 -11.02 4.26
N LYS A 121 2.31 -11.42 5.16
CA LYS A 121 2.52 -12.85 5.47
C LYS A 121 1.52 -13.34 6.50
N ILE A 122 0.70 -14.31 6.09
CA ILE A 122 -0.15 -15.10 6.98
C ILE A 122 0.20 -16.57 6.72
N GLU A 123 0.93 -17.20 7.65
CA GLU A 123 1.29 -18.59 7.51
C GLU A 123 0.07 -19.51 7.26
N PRO A 124 0.10 -20.41 6.28
CA PRO A 124 1.21 -20.70 5.33
C PRO A 124 1.16 -19.87 4.04
N LYS A 125 0.27 -18.89 3.91
CA LYS A 125 0.03 -18.12 2.70
C LYS A 125 0.49 -16.68 2.86
N SER A 126 0.67 -15.99 1.74
CA SER A 126 0.97 -14.56 1.68
C SER A 126 -0.04 -13.84 0.81
N VAL A 127 -0.39 -12.62 1.19
CA VAL A 127 -1.23 -11.72 0.41
C VAL A 127 -0.36 -10.56 -0.07
N TYR A 128 -0.34 -10.34 -1.39
CA TYR A 128 0.36 -9.20 -1.98
C TYR A 128 -0.59 -8.02 -2.11
N CYS A 129 -0.34 -6.98 -1.33
CA CYS A 129 -1.10 -5.74 -1.41
C CYS A 129 -0.53 -4.90 -2.54
N ILE A 130 -1.31 -4.72 -3.60
CA ILE A 130 -0.89 -4.03 -4.83
C ILE A 130 -1.86 -2.89 -5.16
N SER A 131 -1.33 -1.89 -5.87
CA SER A 131 -2.13 -0.82 -6.45
C SER A 131 -2.60 -1.19 -7.85
N ALA A 132 -3.78 -0.73 -8.23
CA ALA A 132 -4.28 -0.87 -9.60
C ALA A 132 -3.37 -0.22 -10.65
N ALA A 133 -2.51 0.71 -10.25
CA ALA A 133 -1.57 1.40 -11.14
C ALA A 133 -0.29 0.60 -11.42
N THR A 134 0.00 -0.46 -10.65
CA THR A 134 1.17 -1.32 -10.88
C THR A 134 0.98 -2.20 -12.12
N PRO A 135 2.07 -2.71 -12.75
CA PRO A 135 1.95 -3.61 -13.89
C PRO A 135 1.03 -4.81 -13.63
N ILE A 136 1.21 -5.49 -12.51
CA ILE A 136 0.34 -6.63 -12.14
C ILE A 136 -1.09 -6.18 -11.85
N GLY A 137 -1.27 -5.05 -11.19
CA GLY A 137 -2.58 -4.47 -10.90
C GLY A 137 -3.35 -4.15 -12.16
N LYS A 138 -2.71 -3.59 -13.17
CA LYS A 138 -3.32 -3.29 -14.47
C LYS A 138 -3.74 -4.56 -15.21
N LEU A 139 -2.96 -5.63 -15.12
CA LEU A 139 -3.28 -6.91 -15.75
C LEU A 139 -4.50 -7.57 -15.12
N VAL A 140 -4.61 -7.48 -13.80
CA VAL A 140 -5.66 -8.16 -13.02
C VAL A 140 -6.97 -7.37 -13.02
N PHE A 141 -6.89 -6.05 -13.05
CA PHE A 141 -8.04 -5.16 -12.93
C PHE A 141 -9.09 -5.41 -14.03
N GLY A 142 -10.33 -5.59 -13.64
CA GLY A 142 -11.44 -5.83 -14.56
C GLY A 142 -11.61 -7.29 -15.00
N LYS A 143 -10.73 -8.18 -14.59
CA LYS A 143 -10.83 -9.60 -14.92
C LYS A 143 -11.86 -10.31 -14.03
N ALA A 144 -12.36 -11.45 -14.51
CA ALA A 144 -13.36 -12.27 -13.85
C ALA A 144 -12.79 -13.63 -13.44
N VAL A 145 -13.53 -14.36 -12.61
CA VAL A 145 -13.19 -15.74 -12.24
C VAL A 145 -13.06 -16.61 -13.51
N GLY A 146 -11.99 -17.38 -13.58
CA GLY A 146 -11.67 -18.22 -14.72
C GLY A 146 -10.78 -17.56 -15.75
N ASP A 147 -10.57 -16.24 -15.67
CA ASP A 147 -9.67 -15.54 -16.57
C ASP A 147 -8.22 -15.92 -16.28
N VAL A 148 -7.43 -15.99 -17.35
CA VAL A 148 -6.01 -16.30 -17.30
C VAL A 148 -5.22 -15.08 -17.75
N PHE A 149 -4.16 -14.77 -17.02
CA PHE A 149 -3.22 -13.73 -17.40
C PHE A 149 -1.79 -14.18 -17.19
N SER A 150 -0.86 -13.57 -17.90
CA SER A 150 0.57 -13.89 -17.81
C SER A 150 1.33 -12.72 -17.19
N PHE A 151 2.15 -13.04 -16.21
CA PHE A 151 3.00 -12.04 -15.54
C PHE A 151 4.35 -12.68 -15.20
N ASN A 152 5.44 -12.03 -15.63
CA ASN A 152 6.82 -12.51 -15.45
C ASN A 152 7.04 -13.96 -15.93
N GLY A 153 6.41 -14.33 -17.05
CA GLY A 153 6.54 -15.66 -17.63
C GLY A 153 5.66 -16.72 -16.97
N ASN A 154 4.90 -16.38 -15.95
CA ASN A 154 4.00 -17.29 -15.25
C ASN A 154 2.55 -17.05 -15.68
N SER A 155 1.83 -18.13 -15.96
CA SER A 155 0.41 -18.08 -16.26
C SER A 155 -0.39 -18.21 -14.96
N LEU A 156 -1.26 -17.25 -14.71
CA LEU A 156 -2.07 -17.19 -13.49
C LEU A 156 -3.55 -17.25 -13.86
N THR A 157 -4.29 -18.08 -13.15
CA THR A 157 -5.74 -18.23 -13.33
C THR A 157 -6.46 -17.69 -12.09
N ILE A 158 -7.47 -16.87 -12.29
CA ILE A 158 -8.30 -16.34 -11.20
C ILE A 158 -9.27 -17.42 -10.75
N VAL A 159 -9.11 -17.85 -9.50
CA VAL A 159 -9.92 -18.91 -8.88
C VAL A 159 -11.17 -18.32 -8.22
N SER A 160 -11.00 -17.21 -7.49
CA SER A 160 -12.11 -16.53 -6.84
C SER A 160 -11.81 -15.06 -6.62
N ILE A 161 -12.86 -14.26 -6.46
CA ILE A 161 -12.80 -12.81 -6.20
C ILE A 161 -13.72 -12.51 -5.03
N HIS A 162 -13.20 -11.77 -4.03
CA HIS A 162 -13.97 -11.40 -2.83
C HIS A 162 -13.94 -9.90 -2.55
#